data_73342f9a00f2df0f39a9f86f315e5bcf
#
_entry.id   73342f9a00f2df0f39a9f86f315e5bcf
#
_cell.length_a   1.000
_cell.length_b   1.000
_cell.length_c   1.000
_cell.angle_alpha   90.00
_cell.angle_beta   90.00
_cell.angle_gamma   90.00
#
_symmetry.space_group_name_H-M   'P 1'
#
loop_
_entity.id
_entity.type
_entity.pdbx_description
1 polymer ?
#
loop_
_entity_poly.entity_id
_entity_poly.type
_entity_poly.pdbx_seq_one_letter_code
_entity_poly.pdbx_strand_id
1 'polypeptide(L)'
;LVGSEMCIRDRGMYQTKGGISGALEKLDPSENYRGTALEGLDAFSRQLKRFDIKVKGRNSDCVEKFFQSSNSAALFPEYVSRAVMQGMERADILPNLVATVTDIEGMDYRSIASVPSEDDKSLKLVGEGAKIPQTEVKTRENLVKLHKRGRMLVASYEALRFQRLDLFTVTLNQIGAYIARAQLKDAIDVLVNGDGNENPAGTLNVATGGKVTYEDLLKLWTELAPYELNTILASTPEMQKILSLSQLQDSNAGLDFQATGRMITPLGASLLHTPELESGKIIGLDKNCALEMVQAGGVVTDYDKLIDRQLERAAVTCTAGFSKIFTEASKVMSC
;
A
#
# COMPACT_ATOMS: atom_id res chain seq x y z
N LEU A 1 -34.57 -2.69 -16.44
CA LEU A 1 -33.50 -3.54 -16.97
C LEU A 1 -33.62 -4.97 -16.41
N VAL A 2 -34.80 -5.59 -16.63
CA VAL A 2 -35.12 -6.94 -16.14
C VAL A 2 -35.04 -7.96 -17.27
N GLY A 3 -34.56 -7.59 -18.44
CA GLY A 3 -34.67 -8.42 -19.64
C GLY A 3 -33.37 -8.76 -20.35
N SER A 4 -32.21 -8.26 -19.95
CA SER A 4 -30.96 -8.79 -20.40
C SER A 4 -30.37 -9.62 -19.27
N GLU A 5 -30.24 -10.89 -19.48
CA GLU A 5 -29.51 -11.82 -18.65
C GLU A 5 -28.10 -11.27 -18.41
N MET A 6 -28.00 -10.38 -17.43
CA MET A 6 -26.72 -9.98 -16.89
C MET A 6 -26.20 -11.18 -16.10
N CYS A 7 -25.64 -12.10 -16.83
CA CYS A 7 -24.92 -13.24 -16.29
C CYS A 7 -23.67 -12.67 -15.63
N ILE A 8 -23.82 -12.17 -14.39
CA ILE A 8 -22.71 -11.72 -13.53
C ILE A 8 -21.71 -12.89 -13.27
N ARG A 9 -22.02 -14.06 -13.76
CA ARG A 9 -21.16 -15.26 -13.85
C ARG A 9 -20.06 -15.15 -14.89
N ASP A 10 -20.08 -14.14 -15.76
CA ASP A 10 -19.04 -14.00 -16.77
C ASP A 10 -17.74 -13.54 -16.06
N ARG A 11 -16.78 -14.48 -16.00
CA ARG A 11 -15.44 -14.23 -15.40
C ARG A 11 -14.77 -12.98 -15.96
N GLY A 12 -15.13 -12.55 -17.17
CA GLY A 12 -14.66 -11.32 -17.79
C GLY A 12 -14.99 -10.04 -17.01
N MET A 13 -16.07 -10.00 -16.25
CA MET A 13 -16.42 -8.79 -15.45
C MET A 13 -15.51 -8.57 -14.25
N TYR A 14 -14.95 -9.63 -13.68
CA TYR A 14 -13.99 -9.53 -12.57
C TYR A 14 -12.58 -9.11 -13.05
N GLN A 15 -12.30 -9.27 -14.34
CA GLN A 15 -11.02 -8.94 -14.97
C GLN A 15 -11.01 -7.57 -15.65
N THR A 16 -12.13 -6.85 -15.66
CA THR A 16 -12.18 -5.50 -16.24
C THR A 16 -11.44 -4.49 -15.38
N LYS A 17 -10.83 -3.50 -16.00
CA LYS A 17 -10.20 -2.36 -15.31
C LYS A 17 -11.23 -1.69 -14.38
N GLY A 18 -11.02 -1.76 -13.06
CA GLY A 18 -11.98 -1.33 -12.04
C GLY A 18 -12.89 -2.44 -11.48
N GLY A 19 -12.68 -3.73 -11.86
CA GLY A 19 -13.41 -4.87 -11.33
C GLY A 19 -14.93 -4.82 -11.57
N ILE A 20 -15.67 -5.59 -10.77
CA ILE A 20 -17.15 -5.61 -10.82
C ILE A 20 -17.76 -4.25 -10.52
N SER A 21 -17.17 -3.48 -9.60
CA SER A 21 -17.65 -2.13 -9.27
C SER A 21 -17.57 -1.20 -10.47
N GLY A 22 -16.48 -1.21 -11.22
CA GLY A 22 -16.36 -0.42 -12.44
C GLY A 22 -17.34 -0.85 -13.54
N ALA A 23 -17.60 -2.15 -13.66
CA ALA A 23 -18.60 -2.66 -14.60
C ALA A 23 -20.03 -2.26 -14.20
N LEU A 24 -20.36 -2.37 -12.91
CA LEU A 24 -21.66 -1.94 -12.39
C LEU A 24 -21.87 -0.42 -12.55
N GLU A 25 -20.83 0.39 -12.30
CA GLU A 25 -20.91 1.84 -12.45
C GLU A 25 -21.11 2.28 -13.90
N LYS A 26 -20.54 1.55 -14.87
CA LYS A 26 -20.80 1.78 -16.31
C LYS A 26 -22.22 1.44 -16.72
N LEU A 27 -22.81 0.39 -16.11
CA LEU A 27 -24.18 -0.04 -16.40
C LEU A 27 -25.23 0.79 -15.69
N ASP A 28 -24.92 1.28 -14.51
CA ASP A 28 -25.81 2.03 -13.62
C ASP A 28 -25.02 3.19 -13.00
N PRO A 29 -24.79 4.31 -13.75
CA PRO A 29 -23.97 5.42 -13.31
C PRO A 29 -24.55 6.14 -12.09
N SER A 30 -23.67 6.45 -11.13
CA SER A 30 -24.06 7.18 -9.89
C SER A 30 -24.61 8.56 -10.17
N GLU A 31 -24.27 9.16 -11.31
CA GLU A 31 -24.79 10.47 -11.73
C GLU A 31 -26.31 10.51 -11.89
N ASN A 32 -26.92 9.38 -12.25
CA ASN A 32 -28.38 9.26 -12.43
C ASN A 32 -29.18 9.38 -11.12
N TYR A 33 -28.49 9.35 -9.97
CA TYR A 33 -29.12 9.31 -8.64
C TYR A 33 -28.96 10.60 -7.86
N ARG A 34 -28.47 11.67 -8.48
CA ARG A 34 -28.38 13.01 -7.85
C ARG A 34 -29.76 13.49 -7.47
N GLY A 35 -29.92 14.00 -6.25
CA GLY A 35 -31.21 14.47 -5.70
C GLY A 35 -32.16 13.34 -5.26
N THR A 36 -31.73 12.07 -5.28
CA THR A 36 -32.55 10.94 -4.83
C THR A 36 -32.07 10.41 -3.47
N ALA A 37 -32.88 9.54 -2.82
CA ALA A 37 -32.50 8.83 -1.59
C ALA A 37 -31.32 7.84 -1.76
N LEU A 38 -30.81 7.69 -2.98
CA LEU A 38 -29.67 6.84 -3.34
C LEU A 38 -28.42 7.64 -3.69
N GLU A 39 -28.50 8.98 -3.58
CA GLU A 39 -27.34 9.85 -3.79
C GLU A 39 -26.21 9.50 -2.80
N GLY A 40 -24.98 9.53 -3.27
CA GLY A 40 -23.80 9.17 -2.48
C GLY A 40 -23.54 7.67 -2.35
N LEU A 41 -24.42 6.81 -2.87
CA LEU A 41 -24.17 5.37 -2.96
C LEU A 41 -23.58 5.02 -4.32
N ASP A 42 -22.47 4.28 -4.32
CA ASP A 42 -21.95 3.71 -5.55
C ASP A 42 -22.82 2.54 -6.08
N ALA A 43 -22.58 2.12 -7.32
CA ALA A 43 -23.39 1.10 -7.96
C ALA A 43 -23.45 -0.22 -7.16
N PHE A 44 -22.32 -0.62 -6.55
CA PHE A 44 -22.28 -1.81 -5.68
C PHE A 44 -23.17 -1.66 -4.44
N SER A 45 -23.09 -0.54 -3.75
CA SER A 45 -23.92 -0.25 -2.56
C SER A 45 -25.41 -0.17 -2.90
N ARG A 46 -25.75 0.35 -4.10
CA ARG A 46 -27.13 0.31 -4.60
C ARG A 46 -27.63 -1.13 -4.83
N GLN A 47 -26.78 -2.02 -5.36
CA GLN A 47 -27.14 -3.44 -5.50
C GLN A 47 -27.31 -4.12 -4.14
N LEU A 48 -26.44 -3.87 -3.16
CA LEU A 48 -26.64 -4.36 -1.80
C LEU A 48 -27.98 -3.91 -1.21
N LYS A 49 -28.34 -2.64 -1.40
CA LYS A 49 -29.64 -2.11 -0.96
C LYS A 49 -30.82 -2.74 -1.69
N ARG A 50 -30.67 -3.01 -3.00
CA ARG A 50 -31.68 -3.70 -3.81
C ARG A 50 -31.99 -5.12 -3.30
N PHE A 51 -30.96 -5.84 -2.86
CA PHE A 51 -31.11 -7.19 -2.28
C PHE A 51 -31.34 -7.14 -0.75
N ASP A 52 -31.54 -5.95 -0.17
CA ASP A 52 -31.70 -5.73 1.27
C ASP A 52 -30.59 -6.39 2.11
N ILE A 53 -29.33 -6.30 1.62
CA ILE A 53 -28.16 -6.84 2.32
C ILE A 53 -27.51 -5.74 3.15
N LYS A 54 -27.53 -5.89 4.46
CA LYS A 54 -26.93 -4.96 5.43
C LYS A 54 -25.59 -5.49 5.90
N VAL A 55 -24.51 -4.91 5.40
CA VAL A 55 -23.13 -5.38 5.67
C VAL A 55 -22.52 -4.79 6.94
N LYS A 56 -23.09 -3.71 7.52
CA LYS A 56 -22.54 -2.99 8.68
C LYS A 56 -23.61 -2.70 9.74
N GLY A 57 -23.13 -2.57 10.98
CA GLY A 57 -23.93 -2.11 12.10
C GLY A 57 -24.64 -3.21 12.85
N ARG A 58 -25.39 -2.81 13.92
CA ARG A 58 -26.06 -3.73 14.86
C ARG A 58 -27.02 -4.70 14.18
N ASN A 59 -27.60 -4.31 13.07
CA ASN A 59 -28.57 -5.10 12.28
C ASN A 59 -27.92 -5.66 11.01
N SER A 60 -26.59 -5.92 10.99
CA SER A 60 -25.94 -6.57 9.85
C SER A 60 -26.50 -7.97 9.65
N ASP A 61 -26.66 -8.36 8.39
CA ASP A 61 -27.16 -9.68 8.01
C ASP A 61 -26.07 -10.77 8.18
N CYS A 62 -26.47 -12.02 8.07
CA CYS A 62 -25.53 -13.15 7.95
C CYS A 62 -25.00 -13.27 6.51
N VAL A 63 -23.85 -13.93 6.36
CA VAL A 63 -23.19 -14.13 5.05
C VAL A 63 -24.10 -14.92 4.10
N GLU A 64 -24.94 -15.84 4.63
CA GLU A 64 -25.94 -16.59 3.86
C GLU A 64 -26.85 -15.71 3.01
N LYS A 65 -27.09 -14.45 3.41
CA LYS A 65 -27.96 -13.52 2.67
C LYS A 65 -27.46 -13.26 1.24
N PHE A 66 -26.16 -13.29 1.01
CA PHE A 66 -25.59 -13.19 -0.33
C PHE A 66 -25.97 -14.38 -1.21
N PHE A 67 -26.21 -15.54 -0.65
CA PHE A 67 -26.41 -16.80 -1.38
C PHE A 67 -27.88 -17.18 -1.57
N GLN A 68 -28.81 -16.30 -1.19
CA GLN A 68 -30.24 -16.53 -1.38
C GLN A 68 -30.68 -16.54 -2.85
N SER A 69 -29.92 -15.84 -3.73
CA SER A 69 -30.14 -15.87 -5.16
C SER A 69 -28.81 -15.90 -5.92
N SER A 70 -28.82 -16.37 -7.17
CA SER A 70 -27.62 -16.38 -8.01
C SER A 70 -27.08 -14.96 -8.27
N ASN A 71 -27.97 -13.96 -8.34
CA ASN A 71 -27.61 -12.58 -8.58
C ASN A 71 -26.97 -11.92 -7.35
N SER A 72 -27.50 -12.17 -6.15
CA SER A 72 -26.88 -11.67 -4.92
C SER A 72 -25.55 -12.39 -4.61
N ALA A 73 -25.42 -13.66 -4.94
CA ALA A 73 -24.17 -14.42 -4.76
C ALA A 73 -23.01 -13.83 -5.59
N ALA A 74 -23.30 -13.29 -6.76
CA ALA A 74 -22.30 -12.65 -7.60
C ALA A 74 -21.71 -11.34 -7.00
N LEU A 75 -22.36 -10.75 -6.00
CA LEU A 75 -21.84 -9.58 -5.27
C LEU A 75 -20.84 -9.98 -4.16
N PHE A 76 -20.81 -11.23 -3.75
CA PHE A 76 -19.98 -11.67 -2.62
C PHE A 76 -18.48 -11.50 -2.85
N PRO A 77 -17.90 -11.87 -4.01
CA PRO A 77 -16.48 -11.64 -4.28
C PRO A 77 -16.08 -10.16 -4.21
N GLU A 78 -16.93 -9.27 -4.71
CA GLU A 78 -16.70 -7.83 -4.64
C GLU A 78 -16.75 -7.30 -3.19
N TYR A 79 -17.70 -7.80 -2.40
CA TYR A 79 -17.75 -7.50 -0.96
C TYR A 79 -16.45 -7.91 -0.26
N VAL A 80 -15.96 -9.13 -0.54
CA VAL A 80 -14.69 -9.63 0.02
C VAL A 80 -13.52 -8.76 -0.42
N SER A 81 -13.41 -8.45 -1.72
CA SER A 81 -12.36 -7.58 -2.27
C SER A 81 -12.32 -6.22 -1.59
N ARG A 82 -13.47 -5.55 -1.48
CA ARG A 82 -13.59 -4.24 -0.83
C ARG A 82 -13.22 -4.25 0.65
N ALA A 83 -13.64 -5.28 1.37
CA ALA A 83 -13.30 -5.41 2.78
C ALA A 83 -11.79 -5.64 2.97
N VAL A 84 -11.16 -6.45 2.13
CA VAL A 84 -9.71 -6.65 2.16
C VAL A 84 -8.97 -5.37 1.79
N MET A 85 -9.38 -4.68 0.72
CA MET A 85 -8.79 -3.38 0.33
C MET A 85 -8.90 -2.34 1.45
N GLN A 86 -10.05 -2.23 2.11
CA GLN A 86 -10.22 -1.36 3.26
C GLN A 86 -9.26 -1.70 4.41
N GLY A 87 -8.99 -2.98 4.63
CA GLY A 87 -8.02 -3.45 5.60
C GLY A 87 -6.58 -3.11 5.21
N MET A 88 -6.25 -3.23 3.93
CA MET A 88 -4.95 -2.82 3.38
C MET A 88 -4.74 -1.31 3.58
N GLU A 89 -5.67 -0.48 3.12
CA GLU A 89 -5.60 0.99 3.23
C GLU A 89 -5.39 1.49 4.66
N ARG A 90 -6.04 0.84 5.64
CA ARG A 90 -5.90 1.22 7.06
C ARG A 90 -4.53 0.90 7.66
N ALA A 91 -3.87 -0.13 7.16
CA ALA A 91 -2.59 -0.60 7.65
C ALA A 91 -1.42 -0.11 6.78
N ASP A 92 -1.72 0.54 5.66
CA ASP A 92 -0.75 0.92 4.65
C ASP A 92 -0.02 2.19 5.03
N ILE A 93 1.30 2.07 5.19
CA ILE A 93 2.22 3.20 5.35
C ILE A 93 3.08 3.43 4.10
N LEU A 94 2.93 2.58 3.06
CA LEU A 94 3.68 2.70 1.80
C LEU A 94 3.54 4.05 1.11
N PRO A 95 2.37 4.74 1.12
CA PRO A 95 2.24 6.08 0.56
C PRO A 95 3.18 7.13 1.17
N ASN A 96 3.75 6.84 2.35
CA ASN A 96 4.75 7.70 2.98
C ASN A 96 6.20 7.28 2.64
N LEU A 97 6.39 6.21 1.89
CA LEU A 97 7.70 5.64 1.54
C LEU A 97 7.95 5.66 0.03
N VAL A 98 6.90 5.58 -0.79
CA VAL A 98 7.01 5.50 -2.25
C VAL A 98 6.77 6.85 -2.90
N ALA A 99 7.57 7.14 -3.93
CA ALA A 99 7.44 8.35 -4.73
C ALA A 99 6.33 8.21 -5.77
N THR A 100 6.18 7.01 -6.33
CA THR A 100 5.23 6.72 -7.40
C THR A 100 4.75 5.28 -7.34
N VAL A 101 3.54 5.06 -7.85
CA VAL A 101 2.94 3.73 -8.04
C VAL A 101 2.70 3.55 -9.54
N THR A 102 3.29 2.51 -10.12
CA THR A 102 3.17 2.18 -11.54
C THR A 102 2.33 0.92 -11.71
N ASP A 103 1.20 1.06 -12.39
CA ASP A 103 0.35 -0.09 -12.75
C ASP A 103 0.82 -0.69 -14.06
N ILE A 104 1.04 -2.00 -14.09
CA ILE A 104 1.49 -2.73 -15.28
C ILE A 104 0.51 -3.84 -15.67
N GLU A 105 0.46 -4.12 -16.98
CA GLU A 105 -0.25 -5.25 -17.55
C GLU A 105 0.77 -6.36 -17.87
N GLY A 106 1.01 -7.25 -16.93
CA GLY A 106 1.99 -8.34 -17.09
C GLY A 106 2.93 -8.45 -15.92
N MET A 107 4.01 -9.21 -16.11
CA MET A 107 4.98 -9.51 -15.03
C MET A 107 6.37 -8.91 -15.30
N ASP A 108 6.60 -8.38 -16.50
CA ASP A 108 7.90 -7.89 -16.93
C ASP A 108 7.93 -6.37 -16.91
N TYR A 109 8.60 -5.81 -15.92
CA TYR A 109 8.78 -4.38 -15.78
C TYR A 109 10.24 -4.05 -15.44
N ARG A 110 10.77 -3.03 -16.11
CA ARG A 110 12.10 -2.47 -15.85
C ARG A 110 11.95 -1.01 -15.43
N SER A 111 12.39 -0.71 -14.24
CA SER A 111 12.40 0.66 -13.74
C SER A 111 13.46 1.49 -14.45
N ILE A 112 13.33 2.81 -14.34
CA ILE A 112 14.30 3.77 -14.87
C ILE A 112 15.47 3.87 -13.89
N ALA A 113 16.70 3.75 -14.39
CA ALA A 113 17.89 4.06 -13.62
C ALA A 113 18.27 5.52 -13.91
N SER A 114 18.20 6.36 -12.90
CA SER A 114 18.90 7.64 -12.92
C SER A 114 19.96 7.58 -11.82
N VAL A 115 21.23 7.46 -12.23
CA VAL A 115 22.38 7.68 -11.37
C VAL A 115 23.04 8.95 -11.86
N PRO A 116 22.55 10.14 -11.41
CA PRO A 116 23.13 11.39 -11.84
C PRO A 116 24.58 11.46 -11.38
N SER A 117 25.48 11.76 -12.33
CA SER A 117 26.85 12.12 -12.00
C SER A 117 26.89 13.44 -11.23
N GLU A 118 28.01 13.75 -10.56
CA GLU A 118 28.16 15.04 -9.90
C GLU A 118 27.99 16.23 -10.88
N ASP A 119 28.38 16.01 -12.13
CA ASP A 119 28.16 17.00 -13.21
C ASP A 119 26.66 17.15 -13.57
N ASP A 120 25.86 16.09 -13.46
CA ASP A 120 24.41 16.14 -13.71
C ASP A 120 23.64 16.80 -12.57
N LYS A 121 24.15 16.70 -11.33
CA LYS A 121 23.58 17.37 -10.15
C LYS A 121 23.80 18.89 -10.15
N SER A 122 24.84 19.38 -10.86
CA SER A 122 25.17 20.77 -10.95
C SER A 122 24.77 21.35 -12.31
N LEU A 123 23.77 22.25 -12.35
CA LEU A 123 23.41 22.96 -13.57
C LEU A 123 24.49 23.99 -13.89
N LYS A 124 25.19 23.82 -15.01
CA LYS A 124 26.23 24.77 -15.50
C LYS A 124 25.59 25.93 -16.25
N LEU A 125 26.14 27.12 -16.09
CA LEU A 125 25.75 28.27 -16.93
C LEU A 125 26.08 27.95 -18.39
N VAL A 126 25.08 28.09 -19.26
CA VAL A 126 25.23 27.85 -20.70
C VAL A 126 25.27 29.19 -21.39
N GLY A 127 26.37 29.47 -22.12
CA GLY A 127 26.50 30.66 -22.93
C GLY A 127 25.61 30.63 -24.18
N GLU A 128 25.33 31.78 -24.77
CA GLU A 128 24.55 31.90 -25.99
C GLU A 128 25.19 31.07 -27.13
N GLY A 129 24.41 30.16 -27.73
CA GLY A 129 24.87 29.25 -28.78
C GLY A 129 25.71 28.05 -28.31
N ALA A 130 25.95 27.88 -27.02
CA ALA A 130 26.66 26.73 -26.48
C ALA A 130 25.73 25.48 -26.35
N LYS A 131 26.33 24.29 -26.47
CA LYS A 131 25.62 23.06 -26.32
C LYS A 131 25.15 22.89 -24.83
N ILE A 132 23.85 22.67 -24.65
CA ILE A 132 23.29 22.37 -23.33
C ILE A 132 23.76 20.96 -22.87
N PRO A 133 24.25 20.79 -21.63
CA PRO A 133 24.60 19.50 -21.08
C PRO A 133 23.40 18.53 -21.15
N GLN A 134 23.66 17.26 -21.39
CA GLN A 134 22.62 16.22 -21.53
C GLN A 134 22.73 15.24 -20.38
N THR A 135 21.61 14.97 -19.75
CA THR A 135 21.46 13.88 -18.77
C THR A 135 20.85 12.66 -19.46
N GLU A 136 21.50 11.53 -19.36
CA GLU A 136 20.97 10.28 -19.92
C GLU A 136 20.10 9.56 -18.89
N VAL A 137 18.87 9.26 -19.30
CA VAL A 137 17.97 8.36 -18.55
C VAL A 137 18.05 6.98 -19.18
N LYS A 138 18.46 5.99 -18.39
CA LYS A 138 18.59 4.60 -18.84
C LYS A 138 17.58 3.71 -18.14
N THR A 139 17.11 2.68 -18.82
CA THR A 139 16.35 1.60 -18.18
C THR A 139 17.31 0.66 -17.46
N ARG A 140 16.91 0.11 -16.32
CA ARG A 140 17.70 -0.87 -15.58
C ARG A 140 17.81 -2.16 -16.35
N GLU A 141 18.91 -2.90 -16.13
CA GLU A 141 19.15 -4.18 -16.79
C GLU A 141 18.24 -5.29 -16.21
N ASN A 142 18.05 -5.29 -14.89
CA ASN A 142 17.27 -6.30 -14.20
C ASN A 142 15.77 -5.89 -14.12
N LEU A 143 14.92 -6.91 -14.22
CA LEU A 143 13.49 -6.77 -14.00
C LEU A 143 13.18 -6.54 -12.52
N VAL A 144 12.16 -5.73 -12.24
CA VAL A 144 11.61 -5.59 -10.89
C VAL A 144 10.99 -6.92 -10.47
N LYS A 145 11.40 -7.44 -9.33
CA LYS A 145 10.84 -8.69 -8.78
C LYS A 145 9.43 -8.42 -8.24
N LEU A 146 8.44 -9.05 -8.87
CA LEU A 146 7.06 -8.98 -8.44
C LEU A 146 6.73 -10.18 -7.55
N HIS A 147 6.22 -9.90 -6.36
CA HIS A 147 5.79 -10.91 -5.41
C HIS A 147 4.26 -11.02 -5.40
N LYS A 148 3.73 -12.18 -5.78
CA LYS A 148 2.31 -12.48 -5.62
C LYS A 148 2.04 -12.90 -4.19
N ARG A 149 1.16 -12.17 -3.49
CA ARG A 149 0.74 -12.45 -2.12
C ARG A 149 -0.76 -12.63 -2.07
N GLY A 150 -1.21 -13.53 -1.23
CA GLY A 150 -2.64 -13.76 -1.11
C GLY A 150 -2.99 -14.76 -0.02
N ARG A 151 -4.28 -14.90 0.20
CA ARG A 151 -4.83 -15.86 1.15
C ARG A 151 -6.12 -16.45 0.61
N MET A 152 -6.31 -17.74 0.86
CA MET A 152 -7.56 -18.42 0.60
C MET A 152 -8.37 -18.48 1.89
N LEU A 153 -9.58 -17.97 1.83
CA LEU A 153 -10.62 -18.15 2.82
C LEU A 153 -11.36 -19.44 2.48
N VAL A 154 -11.53 -20.31 3.46
CA VAL A 154 -12.33 -21.54 3.33
C VAL A 154 -13.32 -21.56 4.48
N ALA A 155 -14.60 -21.68 4.18
CA ALA A 155 -15.63 -21.76 5.18
C ALA A 155 -16.66 -22.85 4.82
N SER A 156 -17.15 -23.57 5.82
CA SER A 156 -18.25 -24.50 5.64
C SER A 156 -19.58 -23.77 5.45
N TYR A 157 -20.54 -24.41 4.81
CA TYR A 157 -21.87 -23.82 4.63
C TYR A 157 -22.52 -23.47 5.97
N GLU A 158 -22.31 -24.28 7.00
CA GLU A 158 -22.82 -24.01 8.36
C GLU A 158 -22.15 -22.77 8.97
N ALA A 159 -20.83 -22.64 8.83
CA ALA A 159 -20.11 -21.47 9.35
C ALA A 159 -20.57 -20.18 8.68
N LEU A 160 -20.73 -20.18 7.34
CA LEU A 160 -21.22 -19.02 6.60
C LEU A 160 -22.67 -18.67 6.95
N ARG A 161 -23.50 -19.68 7.21
CA ARG A 161 -24.91 -19.50 7.54
C ARG A 161 -25.15 -18.62 8.76
N PHE A 162 -24.33 -18.80 9.81
CA PHE A 162 -24.48 -18.12 11.08
C PHE A 162 -23.54 -16.93 11.28
N GLN A 163 -22.53 -16.79 10.40
CA GLN A 163 -21.57 -15.70 10.49
C GLN A 163 -22.18 -14.38 10.08
N ARG A 164 -22.15 -13.39 10.97
CA ARG A 164 -22.59 -12.03 10.66
C ARG A 164 -21.57 -11.29 9.79
N LEU A 165 -22.07 -10.50 8.86
CA LEU A 165 -21.25 -9.76 7.89
C LEU A 165 -20.34 -8.72 8.55
N ASP A 166 -20.78 -8.06 9.63
CA ASP A 166 -19.94 -7.11 10.36
C ASP A 166 -18.69 -7.76 10.95
N LEU A 167 -18.84 -8.93 11.60
CA LEU A 167 -17.70 -9.69 12.15
C LEU A 167 -16.83 -10.30 11.04
N PHE A 168 -17.46 -10.78 9.97
CA PHE A 168 -16.75 -11.31 8.82
C PHE A 168 -15.89 -10.21 8.14
N THR A 169 -16.41 -8.97 8.03
CA THR A 169 -15.65 -7.81 7.55
C THR A 169 -14.38 -7.57 8.38
N VAL A 170 -14.44 -7.72 9.71
CA VAL A 170 -13.26 -7.57 10.58
C VAL A 170 -12.17 -8.58 10.20
N THR A 171 -12.55 -9.83 9.96
CA THR A 171 -11.61 -10.87 9.54
C THR A 171 -10.99 -10.55 8.18
N LEU A 172 -11.80 -10.07 7.22
CA LEU A 172 -11.32 -9.67 5.90
C LEU A 172 -10.37 -8.46 5.97
N ASN A 173 -10.70 -7.46 6.78
CA ASN A 173 -9.83 -6.32 7.04
C ASN A 173 -8.48 -6.75 7.63
N GLN A 174 -8.49 -7.74 8.52
CA GLN A 174 -7.25 -8.28 9.10
C GLN A 174 -6.37 -8.97 8.03
N ILE A 175 -6.99 -9.67 7.10
CA ILE A 175 -6.26 -10.25 5.96
C ILE A 175 -5.63 -9.15 5.10
N GLY A 176 -6.38 -8.08 4.81
CA GLY A 176 -5.86 -6.91 4.10
C GLY A 176 -4.65 -6.29 4.82
N ALA A 177 -4.75 -6.12 6.14
CA ALA A 177 -3.64 -5.60 6.93
C ALA A 177 -2.39 -6.51 6.88
N TYR A 178 -2.56 -7.84 6.84
CA TYR A 178 -1.41 -8.76 6.67
C TYR A 178 -0.76 -8.63 5.29
N ILE A 179 -1.56 -8.43 4.23
CA ILE A 179 -1.04 -8.21 2.88
C ILE A 179 -0.23 -6.91 2.85
N ALA A 180 -0.78 -5.81 3.38
CA ALA A 180 -0.09 -4.52 3.44
C ALA A 180 1.24 -4.60 4.20
N ARG A 181 1.27 -5.29 5.34
CA ARG A 181 2.51 -5.52 6.11
C ARG A 181 3.54 -6.34 5.33
N ALA A 182 3.09 -7.35 4.59
CA ALA A 182 3.98 -8.16 3.77
C ALA A 182 4.58 -7.36 2.61
N GLN A 183 3.79 -6.47 1.97
CA GLN A 183 4.29 -5.53 0.97
C GLN A 183 5.27 -4.53 1.58
N LEU A 184 4.96 -4.00 2.76
CA LEU A 184 5.87 -3.12 3.49
C LEU A 184 7.22 -3.79 3.79
N LYS A 185 7.20 -5.07 4.17
CA LYS A 185 8.43 -5.83 4.40
C LYS A 185 9.26 -5.96 3.12
N ASP A 186 8.62 -6.20 1.97
CA ASP A 186 9.32 -6.22 0.68
C ASP A 186 9.91 -4.85 0.33
N ALA A 187 9.17 -3.76 0.59
CA ALA A 187 9.66 -2.40 0.39
C ALA A 187 10.89 -2.09 1.27
N ILE A 188 10.85 -2.49 2.54
CA ILE A 188 11.97 -2.34 3.48
C ILE A 188 13.17 -3.15 3.03
N ASP A 189 12.97 -4.39 2.57
CA ASP A 189 14.06 -5.23 2.06
C ASP A 189 14.76 -4.56 0.87
N VAL A 190 13.98 -4.02 -0.08
CA VAL A 190 14.51 -3.26 -1.22
C VAL A 190 15.22 -1.98 -0.75
N LEU A 191 14.69 -1.24 0.21
CA LEU A 191 15.34 -0.05 0.74
C LEU A 191 16.69 -0.38 1.39
N VAL A 192 16.81 -1.50 2.12
CA VAL A 192 18.02 -1.88 2.84
C VAL A 192 19.01 -2.59 1.91
N ASN A 193 18.58 -3.64 1.24
CA ASN A 193 19.43 -4.58 0.52
C ASN A 193 19.53 -4.28 -0.99
N GLY A 194 18.67 -3.39 -1.49
CA GLY A 194 18.60 -3.07 -2.92
C GLY A 194 17.59 -3.94 -3.67
N ASP A 195 17.35 -3.59 -4.92
CA ASP A 195 16.37 -4.24 -5.81
C ASP A 195 17.00 -5.29 -6.76
N GLY A 196 18.26 -5.67 -6.53
CA GLY A 196 19.00 -6.61 -7.36
C GLY A 196 19.85 -5.94 -8.45
N ASN A 197 19.94 -4.61 -8.46
CA ASN A 197 20.80 -3.83 -9.36
C ASN A 197 22.06 -3.27 -8.64
N GLU A 198 22.59 -4.00 -7.67
CA GLU A 198 23.77 -3.62 -6.88
C GLU A 198 23.64 -2.24 -6.20
N ASN A 199 22.45 -1.95 -5.70
CA ASN A 199 22.10 -0.66 -5.11
C ASN A 199 21.62 -0.73 -3.65
N PRO A 200 22.34 -1.39 -2.72
CA PRO A 200 22.00 -1.37 -1.31
C PRO A 200 22.04 0.07 -0.76
N ALA A 201 21.34 0.33 0.33
CA ALA A 201 21.42 1.63 0.98
C ALA A 201 22.81 1.87 1.60
N GLY A 202 23.25 3.12 1.58
CA GLY A 202 24.42 3.52 2.36
C GLY A 202 24.15 3.34 3.85
N THR A 203 25.14 2.75 4.56
CA THR A 203 24.99 2.42 5.99
C THR A 203 25.73 3.45 6.85
N LEU A 204 25.09 3.93 7.89
CA LEU A 204 25.64 4.80 8.93
C LEU A 204 25.63 4.03 10.27
N ASN A 205 26.62 4.28 11.11
CA ASN A 205 26.63 3.73 12.45
C ASN A 205 26.37 4.85 13.47
N VAL A 206 25.63 4.53 14.52
CA VAL A 206 25.50 5.42 15.67
C VAL A 206 26.86 5.61 16.39
N ALA A 207 27.03 6.75 17.02
CA ALA A 207 28.29 7.06 17.72
C ALA A 207 28.55 6.11 18.90
N THR A 208 27.49 5.66 19.59
CA THR A 208 27.57 4.71 20.70
C THR A 208 26.61 3.57 20.47
N GLY A 209 27.10 2.36 20.30
CA GLY A 209 26.28 1.19 20.05
C GLY A 209 25.17 1.01 21.10
N GLY A 210 23.97 0.72 20.62
CA GLY A 210 22.78 0.54 21.44
C GLY A 210 22.08 1.83 21.90
N LYS A 211 22.65 3.02 21.64
CA LYS A 211 22.03 4.32 21.96
C LYS A 211 21.83 5.13 20.70
N VAL A 212 20.65 5.69 20.54
CA VAL A 212 20.36 6.68 19.52
C VAL A 212 20.39 8.05 20.16
N THR A 213 21.16 8.97 19.59
CA THR A 213 21.25 10.36 20.07
C THR A 213 20.64 11.31 19.02
N TYR A 214 20.36 12.53 19.45
CA TYR A 214 19.90 13.55 18.51
C TYR A 214 20.98 13.90 17.47
N GLU A 215 22.26 13.81 17.84
CA GLU A 215 23.38 14.00 16.91
C GLU A 215 23.42 12.92 15.83
N ASP A 216 23.06 11.68 16.13
CA ASP A 216 22.96 10.62 15.14
C ASP A 216 21.85 10.92 14.11
N LEU A 217 20.72 11.48 14.56
CA LEU A 217 19.65 11.92 13.65
C LEU A 217 20.09 13.11 12.77
N LEU A 218 20.84 14.07 13.34
CA LEU A 218 21.44 15.16 12.57
C LEU A 218 22.43 14.64 11.52
N LYS A 219 23.24 13.64 11.88
CA LYS A 219 24.15 12.97 10.94
C LYS A 219 23.39 12.30 9.80
N LEU A 220 22.29 11.60 10.11
CA LEU A 220 21.44 11.00 9.09
C LEU A 220 20.88 12.07 8.13
N TRP A 221 20.45 13.21 8.66
CA TRP A 221 19.97 14.34 7.84
C TRP A 221 21.08 14.91 6.94
N THR A 222 22.28 15.09 7.49
CA THR A 222 23.42 15.65 6.73
C THR A 222 23.89 14.72 5.61
N GLU A 223 23.97 13.42 5.90
CA GLU A 223 24.45 12.39 4.97
C GLU A 223 23.44 12.05 3.85
N LEU A 224 22.20 12.49 3.97
CA LEU A 224 21.19 12.30 2.94
C LEU A 224 21.27 13.38 1.84
N ALA A 225 21.95 14.50 2.09
CA ALA A 225 22.11 15.56 1.09
C ALA A 225 22.65 14.99 -0.24
N PRO A 226 22.17 15.45 -1.42
CA PRO A 226 21.29 16.62 -1.64
C PRO A 226 19.78 16.34 -1.50
N TYR A 227 19.38 15.13 -1.12
CA TYR A 227 17.98 14.75 -0.91
C TYR A 227 17.47 15.27 0.43
N GLU A 228 16.15 15.39 0.55
CA GLU A 228 15.50 15.86 1.77
C GLU A 228 15.16 14.69 2.70
N LEU A 229 15.54 14.78 3.98
CA LEU A 229 15.06 13.85 4.99
C LEU A 229 13.62 14.22 5.37
N ASN A 230 12.65 13.63 4.70
CA ASN A 230 11.22 13.87 4.96
C ASN A 230 10.51 12.68 5.62
N THR A 231 11.15 11.52 5.67
CA THR A 231 10.61 10.31 6.32
C THR A 231 11.70 9.56 7.06
N ILE A 232 11.42 9.21 8.32
CA ILE A 232 12.23 8.33 9.15
C ILE A 232 11.38 7.12 9.51
N LEU A 233 11.86 5.93 9.17
CA LEU A 233 11.24 4.66 9.53
C LEU A 233 12.09 4.00 10.63
N ALA A 234 11.46 3.65 11.75
CA ALA A 234 12.14 3.03 12.88
C ALA A 234 11.47 1.74 13.32
N SER A 235 12.28 0.76 13.72
CA SER A 235 11.81 -0.44 14.38
C SER A 235 11.30 -0.13 15.79
N THR A 236 10.59 -1.06 16.42
CA THR A 236 9.95 -0.81 17.73
C THR A 236 10.94 -0.36 18.82
N PRO A 237 12.11 -1.02 19.04
CA PRO A 237 13.06 -0.60 20.05
C PRO A 237 13.68 0.78 19.74
N GLU A 238 14.00 1.03 18.48
CA GLU A 238 14.62 2.28 18.05
C GLU A 238 13.63 3.45 18.12
N MET A 239 12.36 3.21 17.81
CA MET A 239 11.29 4.18 18.00
C MET A 239 11.19 4.60 19.47
N GLN A 240 11.24 3.63 20.39
CA GLN A 240 11.22 3.93 21.82
C GLN A 240 12.44 4.78 22.25
N LYS A 241 13.64 4.47 21.73
CA LYS A 241 14.85 5.26 22.00
C LYS A 241 14.70 6.69 21.45
N ILE A 242 14.20 6.86 20.22
CA ILE A 242 13.97 8.18 19.61
C ILE A 242 12.99 8.99 20.46
N LEU A 243 11.83 8.42 20.82
CA LEU A 243 10.82 9.10 21.63
C LEU A 243 11.29 9.43 23.06
N SER A 244 12.34 8.77 23.54
CA SER A 244 12.94 9.05 24.85
C SER A 244 13.95 10.20 24.83
N LEU A 245 14.28 10.75 23.64
CA LEU A 245 15.20 11.88 23.53
C LEU A 245 14.58 13.13 24.16
N SER A 246 15.35 13.80 25.03
CA SER A 246 14.90 15.02 25.73
C SER A 246 14.47 16.12 24.76
N GLN A 247 15.11 16.22 23.61
CA GLN A 247 14.80 17.19 22.55
C GLN A 247 13.40 16.97 21.93
N LEU A 248 12.89 15.72 21.92
CA LEU A 248 11.54 15.40 21.43
C LEU A 248 10.48 15.45 22.54
N GLN A 249 10.90 15.44 23.81
CA GLN A 249 10.01 15.55 24.97
C GLN A 249 9.75 16.99 25.38
N ASP A 250 10.54 17.94 24.91
CA ASP A 250 10.30 19.35 25.13
C ASP A 250 8.98 19.80 24.53
N SER A 251 8.11 20.40 25.35
CA SER A 251 6.79 20.86 24.93
C SER A 251 6.84 21.90 23.80
N ASN A 252 7.92 22.64 23.68
CA ASN A 252 8.11 23.62 22.62
C ASN A 252 8.51 22.98 21.28
N ALA A 253 9.20 21.84 21.30
CA ALA A 253 9.58 21.10 20.09
C ALA A 253 8.50 20.11 19.64
N GLY A 254 7.63 19.65 20.56
CA GLY A 254 6.61 18.63 20.31
C GLY A 254 5.20 19.16 20.08
N LEU A 255 4.99 20.46 19.98
CA LEU A 255 3.66 21.08 19.88
C LEU A 255 2.83 20.58 18.69
N ASP A 256 3.45 20.30 17.56
CA ASP A 256 2.76 19.82 16.36
C ASP A 256 2.15 18.43 16.54
N PHE A 257 2.75 17.57 17.35
CA PHE A 257 2.17 16.26 17.66
C PHE A 257 0.85 16.38 18.43
N GLN A 258 0.78 17.28 19.42
CA GLN A 258 -0.43 17.51 20.20
C GLN A 258 -1.57 18.08 19.33
N ALA A 259 -1.22 18.93 18.35
CA ALA A 259 -2.20 19.58 17.48
C ALA A 259 -2.64 18.70 16.30
N THR A 260 -1.72 17.95 15.71
CA THR A 260 -1.95 17.22 14.44
C THR A 260 -2.03 15.70 14.58
N GLY A 261 -1.59 15.15 15.71
CA GLY A 261 -1.47 13.71 15.93
C GLY A 261 -0.39 13.03 15.07
N ARG A 262 0.44 13.80 14.36
CA ARG A 262 1.55 13.30 13.54
C ARG A 262 2.85 13.49 14.29
N MET A 263 3.64 12.42 14.40
CA MET A 263 4.99 12.51 14.93
C MET A 263 5.91 13.09 13.86
N ILE A 264 6.29 14.35 14.06
CA ILE A 264 7.26 15.05 13.21
C ILE A 264 8.49 15.28 14.09
N THR A 265 9.67 14.93 13.57
CA THR A 265 10.93 15.23 14.26
C THR A 265 11.25 16.72 14.14
N PRO A 266 12.13 17.28 15.00
CA PRO A 266 12.61 18.65 14.83
C PRO A 266 13.25 18.94 13.47
N LEU A 267 13.63 17.90 12.72
CA LEU A 267 14.18 17.98 11.37
C LEU A 267 13.09 18.09 10.28
N GLY A 268 11.81 18.13 10.64
CA GLY A 268 10.69 18.18 9.70
C GLY A 268 10.30 16.82 9.08
N ALA A 269 11.00 15.74 9.42
CA ALA A 269 10.70 14.41 8.90
C ALA A 269 9.54 13.75 9.66
N SER A 270 8.66 13.07 8.92
CA SER A 270 7.63 12.21 9.48
C SER A 270 8.26 10.97 10.10
N LEU A 271 7.99 10.71 11.38
CA LEU A 271 8.48 9.54 12.10
C LEU A 271 7.45 8.42 12.01
N LEU A 272 7.82 7.33 11.35
CA LEU A 272 6.97 6.15 11.12
C LEU A 272 7.50 4.95 11.91
N HIS A 273 6.59 4.28 12.60
CA HIS A 273 6.89 3.04 13.31
C HIS A 273 6.48 1.83 12.48
N THR A 274 7.35 0.82 12.42
CA THR A 274 6.99 -0.49 11.89
C THR A 274 7.68 -1.62 12.64
N PRO A 275 6.95 -2.71 12.96
CA PRO A 275 7.57 -3.92 13.48
C PRO A 275 8.26 -4.76 12.40
N GLU A 276 8.05 -4.44 11.11
CA GLU A 276 8.61 -5.20 9.98
C GLU A 276 10.09 -4.84 9.71
N LEU A 277 10.56 -3.72 10.25
CA LEU A 277 11.98 -3.35 10.21
C LEU A 277 12.74 -4.10 11.30
N GLU A 278 13.88 -4.67 10.95
CA GLU A 278 14.76 -5.38 11.85
C GLU A 278 15.25 -4.49 13.00
N SER A 279 15.28 -5.05 14.21
CA SER A 279 15.78 -4.33 15.40
C SER A 279 17.20 -3.83 15.18
N GLY A 280 17.54 -2.65 15.71
CA GLY A 280 18.84 -2.03 15.53
C GLY A 280 18.96 -1.23 14.23
N LYS A 281 17.87 -1.02 13.49
CA LYS A 281 17.89 -0.25 12.23
C LYS A 281 16.90 0.91 12.26
N ILE A 282 17.36 2.02 11.68
CA ILE A 282 16.55 3.21 11.37
C ILE A 282 16.81 3.53 9.90
N ILE A 283 15.77 3.81 9.12
CA ILE A 283 15.89 4.20 7.72
C ILE A 283 15.47 5.66 7.61
N GLY A 284 16.36 6.51 7.09
CA GLY A 284 16.02 7.85 6.65
C GLY A 284 15.93 7.89 5.14
N LEU A 285 14.89 8.52 4.61
CA LEU A 285 14.68 8.59 3.17
C LEU A 285 13.97 9.87 2.73
N ASP A 286 14.18 10.20 1.46
CA ASP A 286 13.34 11.14 0.73
C ASP A 286 12.25 10.35 -0.01
N LYS A 287 11.02 10.39 0.50
CA LYS A 287 9.88 9.67 -0.08
C LYS A 287 9.61 10.03 -1.55
N ASN A 288 10.00 11.23 -1.98
CA ASN A 288 9.75 11.70 -3.35
C ASN A 288 10.74 11.13 -4.36
N CYS A 289 11.84 10.54 -3.89
CA CYS A 289 12.97 10.12 -4.72
C CYS A 289 13.44 8.68 -4.46
N ALA A 290 13.02 8.06 -3.34
CA ALA A 290 13.65 6.82 -2.90
C ALA A 290 13.11 5.57 -3.62
N LEU A 291 11.81 5.38 -3.66
CA LEU A 291 11.19 4.10 -4.00
C LEU A 291 10.04 4.25 -4.99
N GLU A 292 9.98 3.34 -5.95
CA GLU A 292 8.84 3.10 -6.84
C GLU A 292 8.15 1.80 -6.42
N MET A 293 6.81 1.80 -6.38
CA MET A 293 5.99 0.60 -6.25
C MET A 293 5.43 0.23 -7.61
N VAL A 294 5.57 -1.03 -7.99
CA VAL A 294 5.03 -1.57 -9.24
C VAL A 294 3.94 -2.57 -8.90
N GLN A 295 2.76 -2.38 -9.45
CA GLN A 295 1.61 -3.27 -9.24
C GLN A 295 1.21 -3.95 -10.55
N ALA A 296 1.02 -5.26 -10.52
CA ALA A 296 0.47 -6.01 -11.63
C ALA A 296 -1.03 -6.27 -11.38
N GLY A 297 -1.85 -5.30 -11.73
CA GLY A 297 -3.27 -5.27 -11.39
C GLY A 297 -3.51 -4.95 -9.90
N GLY A 298 -4.77 -4.85 -9.50
CA GLY A 298 -5.17 -4.61 -8.12
C GLY A 298 -5.34 -5.90 -7.30
N VAL A 299 -6.15 -5.81 -6.26
CA VAL A 299 -6.60 -6.99 -5.50
C VAL A 299 -7.56 -7.81 -6.37
N VAL A 300 -7.19 -9.05 -6.63
CA VAL A 300 -8.00 -10.02 -7.38
C VAL A 300 -8.65 -10.99 -6.40
N THR A 301 -9.96 -11.19 -6.54
CA THR A 301 -10.71 -12.15 -5.74
C THR A 301 -11.35 -13.20 -6.63
N ASP A 302 -10.93 -14.45 -6.45
CA ASP A 302 -11.50 -15.62 -7.10
C ASP A 302 -12.37 -16.38 -6.10
N TYR A 303 -13.53 -16.86 -6.56
CA TYR A 303 -14.50 -17.56 -5.74
C TYR A 303 -14.84 -18.91 -6.35
N ASP A 304 -14.96 -19.93 -5.50
CA ASP A 304 -15.29 -21.29 -5.90
C ASP A 304 -16.07 -22.04 -4.79
N LYS A 305 -16.90 -23.02 -5.21
CA LYS A 305 -17.65 -23.89 -4.34
C LYS A 305 -17.20 -25.34 -4.48
N LEU A 306 -16.86 -25.96 -3.37
CA LEU A 306 -16.61 -27.40 -3.27
C LEU A 306 -17.88 -28.09 -2.78
N ILE A 307 -18.73 -28.52 -3.72
CA ILE A 307 -20.03 -29.12 -3.40
C ILE A 307 -19.85 -30.46 -2.67
N ASP A 308 -18.83 -31.22 -3.04
CA ASP A 308 -18.49 -32.53 -2.44
C ASP A 308 -18.11 -32.44 -0.96
N ARG A 309 -17.60 -31.27 -0.53
CA ARG A 309 -17.16 -31.00 0.84
C ARG A 309 -18.02 -29.97 1.57
N GLN A 310 -19.03 -29.43 0.91
CA GLN A 310 -19.90 -28.36 1.43
C GLN A 310 -19.09 -27.15 1.93
N LEU A 311 -18.05 -26.77 1.15
CA LEU A 311 -17.17 -25.64 1.46
C LEU A 311 -17.30 -24.56 0.38
N GLU A 312 -17.20 -23.31 0.81
CA GLU A 312 -17.00 -22.17 -0.07
C GLU A 312 -15.59 -21.63 0.11
N ARG A 313 -14.96 -21.24 -1.00
CA ARG A 313 -13.60 -20.71 -1.02
C ARG A 313 -13.56 -19.37 -1.72
N ALA A 314 -12.84 -18.42 -1.14
CA ALA A 314 -12.50 -17.16 -1.76
C ALA A 314 -11.00 -16.95 -1.67
N ALA A 315 -10.31 -16.88 -2.79
CA ALA A 315 -8.90 -16.55 -2.87
C ALA A 315 -8.76 -15.05 -3.12
N VAL A 316 -8.02 -14.37 -2.27
CA VAL A 316 -7.68 -12.96 -2.44
C VAL A 316 -6.19 -12.86 -2.70
N THR A 317 -5.82 -12.28 -3.83
CA THR A 317 -4.42 -12.14 -4.25
C THR A 317 -4.12 -10.74 -4.74
N CYS A 318 -2.88 -10.29 -4.52
CA CYS A 318 -2.33 -9.08 -5.13
C CYS A 318 -0.87 -9.34 -5.52
N THR A 319 -0.40 -8.61 -6.52
CA THR A 319 0.97 -8.74 -7.02
C THR A 319 1.60 -7.35 -7.04
N ALA A 320 2.70 -7.20 -6.30
CA ALA A 320 3.44 -5.96 -6.22
C ALA A 320 4.94 -6.22 -6.13
N GLY A 321 5.74 -5.24 -6.54
CA GLY A 321 7.18 -5.21 -6.41
C GLY A 321 7.68 -3.80 -6.15
N PHE A 322 8.94 -3.67 -5.81
CA PHE A 322 9.55 -2.40 -5.47
C PHE A 322 10.88 -2.24 -6.20
N SER A 323 11.19 -1.02 -6.53
CA SER A 323 12.45 -0.63 -7.18
C SER A 323 12.95 0.68 -6.59
N LYS A 324 14.26 0.80 -6.40
CA LYS A 324 14.87 2.08 -6.01
C LYS A 324 14.93 3.02 -7.21
N ILE A 325 14.52 4.27 -7.05
CA ILE A 325 14.68 5.31 -8.08
C ILE A 325 16.11 5.85 -7.99
N PHE A 326 16.44 6.47 -6.84
CA PHE A 326 17.78 6.97 -6.56
C PHE A 326 18.36 6.24 -5.36
N THR A 327 19.53 5.62 -5.52
CA THR A 327 20.16 4.82 -4.47
C THR A 327 20.52 5.65 -3.25
N GLU A 328 20.97 6.89 -3.45
CA GLU A 328 21.41 7.81 -2.39
C GLU A 328 20.25 8.49 -1.64
N ALA A 329 19.01 8.40 -2.17
CA ALA A 329 17.83 8.99 -1.54
C ALA A 329 17.35 8.22 -0.30
N SER A 330 18.06 7.18 0.11
CA SER A 330 17.81 6.43 1.34
C SER A 330 19.11 6.04 2.03
N LYS A 331 19.13 6.11 3.35
CA LYS A 331 20.26 5.68 4.20
C LYS A 331 19.74 4.81 5.34
N VAL A 332 20.53 3.83 5.75
CA VAL A 332 20.24 2.95 6.86
C VAL A 332 21.20 3.24 8.01
N MET A 333 20.68 3.56 9.17
CA MET A 333 21.45 3.72 10.39
C MET A 333 21.38 2.44 11.20
N SER A 334 22.54 1.89 11.57
CA SER A 334 22.67 0.75 12.47
C SER A 334 22.94 1.23 13.89
N CYS A 335 22.11 0.77 14.85
CA CYS A 335 22.07 1.23 16.24
C CYS A 335 22.67 0.22 17.22
#